data_8ba2282101c5d1c7efd6a95d3b20712a
#
_entry.id   8ba2282101c5d1c7efd6a95d3b20712a
#
_cell.length_a   1.000
_cell.length_b   1.000
_cell.length_c   1.000
_cell.angle_alpha   90.00
_cell.angle_beta   90.00
_cell.angle_gamma   90.00
#
_symmetry.space_group_name_H-M   'P 1'
#
loop_
_entity.id
_entity.type
_entity.pdbx_description
1 polymer ?
#
loop_
_entity_poly.entity_id
_entity_poly.type
_entity_poly.pdbx_seq_one_letter_code
_entity_poly.pdbx_strand_id
1 'polypeptide(L)'
;MGLPNPGIATGLNKTQPNEVLSIAEVEKKDFYKLEKIIPQDQNIELNLSCPNVERCFTWESAKVFTRKKGMREWCIAKLSPLTTPEELCFIVEDLGFTQLHFSNTLPFGDVGGISGPVLRAYTIELIEMCRERWGDDVEIIAGGGVRDLGAVMEYLGAGANHISIGSVCFNPFKLRKLLKTIEI
;
A
#
# COMPACT_ATOMS: atom_id res chain seq x y z
N MET A 1 -13.80 8.20 11.93
CA MET A 1 -13.96 6.81 12.42
C MET A 1 -12.57 6.32 12.76
N GLY A 2 -12.34 5.81 13.98
CA GLY A 2 -11.09 5.15 14.32
C GLY A 2 -10.88 3.90 13.45
N LEU A 3 -9.71 3.26 13.57
CA LEU A 3 -9.43 1.99 12.91
C LEU A 3 -9.99 0.83 13.77
N PRO A 4 -11.27 0.44 13.63
CA PRO A 4 -11.81 -0.68 14.38
C PRO A 4 -11.19 -1.95 13.81
N ASN A 5 -10.12 -2.42 14.44
CA ASN A 5 -9.51 -3.68 14.08
C ASN A 5 -9.38 -4.56 15.32
N PRO A 6 -9.43 -5.89 15.16
CA PRO A 6 -9.39 -6.83 16.27
C PRO A 6 -7.97 -7.06 16.83
N GLY A 7 -6.99 -6.32 16.36
CA GLY A 7 -5.59 -6.44 16.73
C GLY A 7 -4.85 -7.56 15.99
N ILE A 8 -3.50 -7.54 16.11
CA ILE A 8 -2.59 -8.39 15.32
C ILE A 8 -2.85 -9.89 15.50
N ALA A 9 -3.13 -10.36 16.72
CA ALA A 9 -3.37 -11.77 16.98
C ALA A 9 -4.58 -12.31 16.21
N THR A 10 -5.67 -11.54 16.17
CA THR A 10 -6.85 -11.91 15.40
C THR A 10 -6.60 -11.81 13.90
N GLY A 11 -5.83 -10.81 13.46
CA GLY A 11 -5.39 -10.66 12.06
C GLY A 11 -4.66 -11.91 11.60
N LEU A 12 -3.60 -12.29 12.29
CA LEU A 12 -2.80 -13.48 11.97
C LEU A 12 -3.63 -14.78 11.93
N ASN A 13 -4.57 -14.96 12.87
CA ASN A 13 -5.42 -16.16 12.90
C ASN A 13 -6.43 -16.22 11.75
N LYS A 14 -6.77 -15.10 11.12
CA LYS A 14 -7.76 -15.04 10.03
C LYS A 14 -7.14 -14.96 8.64
N THR A 15 -5.91 -14.48 8.52
CA THR A 15 -5.24 -14.30 7.24
C THR A 15 -4.89 -15.65 6.62
N GLN A 16 -5.30 -15.85 5.37
CA GLN A 16 -4.99 -17.05 4.59
C GLN A 16 -3.58 -16.94 3.95
N PRO A 17 -2.95 -18.03 3.55
CA PRO A 17 -1.59 -18.03 2.98
C PRO A 17 -1.39 -17.12 1.76
N ASN A 18 -2.46 -16.91 0.97
CA ASN A 18 -2.45 -16.05 -0.23
C ASN A 18 -2.92 -14.61 0.04
N GLU A 19 -3.15 -14.26 1.30
CA GLU A 19 -3.57 -12.92 1.69
C GLU A 19 -2.41 -12.12 2.26
N VAL A 20 -2.48 -10.80 2.09
CA VAL A 20 -1.52 -9.84 2.63
C VAL A 20 -2.13 -9.18 3.87
N LEU A 21 -1.45 -9.32 5.00
CA LEU A 21 -1.87 -8.68 6.26
C LEU A 21 -1.42 -7.22 6.28
N SER A 22 -2.38 -6.29 6.22
CA SER A 22 -2.07 -4.87 6.34
C SER A 22 -1.92 -4.45 7.80
N ILE A 23 -0.77 -3.89 8.14
CA ILE A 23 -0.40 -3.45 9.49
C ILE A 23 -0.04 -1.97 9.51
N ALA A 24 -0.30 -1.30 10.62
CA ALA A 24 0.09 0.09 10.84
C ALA A 24 0.75 0.24 12.22
N GLU A 25 1.70 1.16 12.31
CA GLU A 25 2.25 1.61 13.59
C GLU A 25 1.26 2.59 14.22
N VAL A 26 0.80 2.31 15.42
CA VAL A 26 -0.12 3.17 16.18
C VAL A 26 0.65 3.96 17.24
N GLU A 27 1.62 3.30 17.88
CA GLU A 27 2.56 3.93 18.81
C GLU A 27 3.98 3.86 18.23
N LYS A 28 4.81 4.81 18.62
CA LYS A 28 6.22 4.85 18.21
C LYS A 28 6.91 3.50 18.51
N LYS A 29 7.56 2.94 17.49
CA LYS A 29 8.30 1.67 17.56
C LYS A 29 7.44 0.40 17.66
N ASP A 30 6.14 0.46 17.36
CA ASP A 30 5.30 -0.75 17.33
C ASP A 30 5.80 -1.77 16.31
N PHE A 31 6.39 -1.35 15.19
CA PHE A 31 6.95 -2.28 14.21
C PHE A 31 8.02 -3.21 14.81
N TYR A 32 8.80 -2.78 15.80
CA TYR A 32 9.73 -3.65 16.51
C TYR A 32 9.04 -4.72 17.37
N LYS A 33 7.82 -4.42 17.87
CA LYS A 33 7.00 -5.39 18.62
C LYS A 33 6.31 -6.35 17.64
N LEU A 34 5.75 -5.80 16.56
CA LEU A 34 5.03 -6.56 15.54
C LEU A 34 5.94 -7.55 14.80
N GLU A 35 7.18 -7.16 14.50
CA GLU A 35 8.17 -8.02 13.84
C GLU A 35 8.46 -9.30 14.64
N LYS A 36 8.40 -9.25 15.97
CA LYS A 36 8.61 -10.42 16.84
C LYS A 36 7.42 -11.37 16.87
N ILE A 37 6.24 -10.90 16.53
CA ILE A 37 4.97 -11.65 16.59
C ILE A 37 4.59 -12.20 15.22
N ILE A 38 4.87 -11.44 14.14
CA ILE A 38 4.49 -11.81 12.79
C ILE A 38 5.45 -12.88 12.25
N PRO A 39 4.94 -14.03 11.76
CA PRO A 39 5.76 -15.05 11.12
C PRO A 39 6.57 -14.48 9.96
N GLN A 40 7.78 -15.01 9.77
CA GLN A 40 8.70 -14.48 8.75
C GLN A 40 8.23 -14.72 7.31
N ASP A 41 7.39 -15.70 7.09
CA ASP A 41 6.75 -16.05 5.82
C ASP A 41 5.39 -15.39 5.61
N GLN A 42 4.83 -14.72 6.62
CA GLN A 42 3.57 -14.00 6.49
C GLN A 42 3.71 -12.80 5.55
N ASN A 43 2.92 -12.78 4.47
CA ASN A 43 2.82 -11.64 3.56
C ASN A 43 2.23 -10.42 4.29
N ILE A 44 2.88 -9.26 4.14
CA ILE A 44 2.50 -8.04 4.85
C ILE A 44 2.50 -6.80 3.96
N GLU A 45 1.61 -5.88 4.29
CA GLU A 45 1.62 -4.50 3.82
C GLU A 45 1.79 -3.57 5.04
N LEU A 46 2.83 -2.74 5.04
CA LEU A 46 3.03 -1.71 6.04
C LEU A 46 2.35 -0.42 5.58
N ASN A 47 1.31 0.01 6.30
CA ASN A 47 0.63 1.26 6.03
C ASN A 47 1.44 2.42 6.65
N LEU A 48 2.39 2.97 5.89
CA LEU A 48 3.30 4.02 6.35
C LEU A 48 2.65 5.42 6.33
N SER A 49 1.46 5.55 5.76
CA SER A 49 0.83 6.84 5.51
C SER A 49 -0.64 6.89 5.93
N CYS A 50 -0.98 6.21 7.02
CA CYS A 50 -2.35 6.26 7.53
C CYS A 50 -2.69 7.69 7.99
N PRO A 51 -3.66 8.39 7.38
CA PRO A 51 -4.04 9.74 7.78
C PRO A 51 -4.68 9.79 9.17
N ASN A 52 -5.05 8.64 9.73
CA ASN A 52 -5.65 8.50 11.06
C ASN A 52 -4.62 8.30 12.18
N VAL A 53 -3.33 8.32 11.86
CA VAL A 53 -2.23 8.19 12.81
C VAL A 53 -1.37 9.44 12.72
N GLU A 54 -1.02 10.05 13.85
CA GLU A 54 -0.15 11.23 13.85
C GLU A 54 1.19 10.92 13.15
N ARG A 55 1.64 11.83 12.26
CA ARG A 55 2.88 11.71 11.48
C ARG A 55 4.17 11.85 12.32
N CYS A 56 4.15 11.47 13.58
CA CYS A 56 5.32 11.53 14.46
C CYS A 56 6.21 10.29 14.39
N PHE A 57 5.93 9.35 13.46
CA PHE A 57 6.64 8.10 13.36
C PHE A 57 7.84 8.21 12.43
N THR A 58 8.98 7.81 12.92
CA THR A 58 10.17 7.62 12.10
C THR A 58 10.02 6.26 11.41
N TRP A 59 9.85 6.25 10.09
CA TRP A 59 9.74 5.04 9.28
C TRP A 59 10.94 4.07 9.42
N GLU A 60 12.00 4.48 10.09
CA GLU A 60 13.15 3.65 10.41
C GLU A 60 12.77 2.32 11.09
N SER A 61 11.72 2.31 11.89
CA SER A 61 11.20 1.09 12.52
C SER A 61 10.71 0.07 11.50
N ALA A 62 10.26 0.50 10.32
CA ALA A 62 9.80 -0.37 9.23
C ALA A 62 10.93 -1.22 8.63
N LYS A 63 12.19 -0.76 8.75
CA LYS A 63 13.38 -1.47 8.24
C LYS A 63 13.54 -2.88 8.82
N VAL A 64 12.95 -3.18 9.96
CA VAL A 64 13.02 -4.52 10.55
C VAL A 64 12.39 -5.60 9.67
N PHE A 65 11.40 -5.22 8.85
CA PHE A 65 10.73 -6.14 7.97
C PHE A 65 11.50 -6.40 6.66
N THR A 66 12.26 -5.42 6.17
CA THR A 66 13.04 -5.54 4.92
C THR A 66 14.38 -6.24 5.12
N ARG A 67 14.94 -6.24 6.33
CA ARG A 67 16.22 -6.91 6.64
C ARG A 67 16.19 -8.43 6.44
N LYS A 68 15.01 -9.04 6.48
CA LYS A 68 14.80 -10.49 6.36
C LYS A 68 14.23 -10.85 4.98
N LYS A 69 14.85 -10.34 3.90
CA LYS A 69 14.44 -10.63 2.52
C LYS A 69 14.45 -12.14 2.23
N GLY A 70 13.44 -12.61 1.50
CA GLY A 70 13.40 -13.95 0.91
C GLY A 70 12.56 -14.99 1.64
N MET A 71 11.93 -14.67 2.77
CA MET A 71 11.02 -15.60 3.45
C MET A 71 9.54 -15.36 3.14
N ARG A 72 9.16 -14.13 2.78
CA ARG A 72 7.81 -13.76 2.36
C ARG A 72 7.82 -13.28 0.92
N GLU A 73 6.75 -13.58 0.18
CA GLU A 73 6.56 -13.13 -1.19
C GLU A 73 6.27 -11.61 -1.24
N TRP A 74 5.47 -11.14 -0.29
CA TRP A 74 5.02 -9.74 -0.24
C TRP A 74 5.47 -9.04 1.04
N CYS A 75 6.27 -7.97 0.87
CA CYS A 75 6.63 -7.00 1.91
C CYS A 75 6.42 -5.59 1.36
N ILE A 76 5.20 -5.11 1.42
CA ILE A 76 4.73 -3.93 0.70
C ILE A 76 4.80 -2.70 1.59
N ALA A 77 5.33 -1.59 1.08
CA ALA A 77 5.16 -0.26 1.67
C ALA A 77 3.97 0.44 1.02
N LYS A 78 2.90 0.70 1.79
CA LYS A 78 1.75 1.47 1.33
C LYS A 78 1.92 2.94 1.68
N LEU A 79 1.84 3.78 0.64
CA LEU A 79 2.26 5.17 0.69
C LEU A 79 1.11 6.14 0.46
N SER A 80 1.34 7.39 0.87
CA SER A 80 0.43 8.51 0.63
C SER A 80 0.46 8.92 -0.84
N PRO A 81 -0.66 9.40 -1.40
CA PRO A 81 -0.61 10.11 -2.68
C PRO A 81 0.23 11.41 -2.64
N LEU A 82 0.56 11.88 -1.44
CA LEU A 82 1.40 13.07 -1.20
C LEU A 82 2.83 12.72 -0.78
N THR A 83 3.27 11.49 -1.03
CA THR A 83 4.65 11.07 -0.76
C THR A 83 5.61 11.85 -1.64
N THR A 84 6.64 12.47 -1.03
CA THR A 84 7.62 13.27 -1.75
C THR A 84 8.72 12.41 -2.39
N PRO A 85 9.47 12.94 -3.36
CA PRO A 85 10.62 12.24 -3.94
C PRO A 85 11.66 11.82 -2.90
N GLU A 86 11.92 12.66 -1.91
CA GLU A 86 12.87 12.38 -0.83
C GLU A 86 12.38 11.24 0.06
N GLU A 87 11.08 11.22 0.36
CA GLU A 87 10.43 10.14 1.11
C GLU A 87 10.50 8.82 0.32
N LEU A 88 10.26 8.85 -0.99
CA LEU A 88 10.40 7.66 -1.84
C LEU A 88 11.84 7.13 -1.83
N CYS A 89 12.83 8.01 -1.98
CA CYS A 89 14.23 7.62 -1.91
C CYS A 89 14.56 6.95 -0.58
N PHE A 90 14.15 7.54 0.52
CA PHE A 90 14.36 6.97 1.85
C PHE A 90 13.73 5.58 2.00
N ILE A 91 12.49 5.40 1.50
CA ILE A 91 11.76 4.12 1.59
C ILE A 91 12.45 3.03 0.75
N VAL A 92 12.87 3.36 -0.46
CA VAL A 92 13.48 2.38 -1.37
C VAL A 92 14.95 2.13 -1.02
N GLU A 93 15.74 3.19 -0.89
CA GLU A 93 17.20 3.09 -0.78
C GLU A 93 17.67 2.84 0.66
N ASP A 94 17.10 3.54 1.65
CA ASP A 94 17.52 3.40 3.05
C ASP A 94 16.79 2.31 3.79
N LEU A 95 15.46 2.19 3.62
CA LEU A 95 14.65 1.13 4.25
C LEU A 95 14.70 -0.18 3.48
N GLY A 96 14.93 -0.15 2.17
CA GLY A 96 15.09 -1.32 1.31
C GLY A 96 13.77 -1.97 0.86
N PHE A 97 12.68 -1.20 0.77
CA PHE A 97 11.44 -1.69 0.17
C PHE A 97 11.57 -1.72 -1.35
N THR A 98 11.20 -2.86 -1.94
CA THR A 98 11.14 -3.05 -3.40
C THR A 98 9.72 -3.29 -3.90
N GLN A 99 8.72 -3.28 -3.02
CA GLN A 99 7.31 -3.44 -3.34
C GLN A 99 6.54 -2.26 -2.76
N LEU A 100 5.96 -1.42 -3.61
CA LEU A 100 5.28 -0.18 -3.23
C LEU A 100 3.81 -0.25 -3.61
N HIS A 101 2.92 0.22 -2.73
CA HIS A 101 1.50 0.35 -3.01
C HIS A 101 1.10 1.83 -3.01
N PHE A 102 0.85 2.38 -4.17
CA PHE A 102 0.21 3.68 -4.37
C PHE A 102 -1.28 3.48 -4.65
N SER A 103 -2.18 4.09 -3.97
CA SER A 103 -1.99 5.02 -2.90
C SER A 103 -3.02 4.83 -1.79
N ASN A 104 -2.75 5.46 -0.66
CA ASN A 104 -3.73 5.65 0.39
C ASN A 104 -4.70 6.80 0.01
N THR A 105 -5.59 7.22 0.91
CA THR A 105 -6.49 8.37 0.70
C THR A 105 -5.75 9.70 0.86
N LEU A 106 -6.23 10.76 0.16
CA LEU A 106 -5.79 12.12 0.42
C LEU A 106 -6.34 12.58 1.77
N PRO A 107 -5.51 13.17 2.64
CA PRO A 107 -5.98 13.77 3.90
C PRO A 107 -7.02 14.88 3.63
N PHE A 108 -8.08 14.91 4.42
CA PHE A 108 -9.11 15.96 4.33
C PHE A 108 -9.42 16.50 5.72
N GLY A 109 -8.66 17.49 6.17
CA GLY A 109 -8.74 18.05 7.51
C GLY A 109 -8.73 16.94 8.58
N ASP A 110 -9.47 17.15 9.65
CA ASP A 110 -9.63 16.18 10.75
C ASP A 110 -10.74 15.14 10.50
N VAL A 111 -11.35 15.15 9.31
CA VAL A 111 -12.56 14.36 9.01
C VAL A 111 -12.24 13.01 8.42
N GLY A 112 -11.01 12.79 7.92
CA GLY A 112 -10.60 11.52 7.32
C GLY A 112 -9.86 11.67 5.99
N GLY A 113 -10.11 10.79 5.03
CA GLY A 113 -9.43 10.79 3.73
C GLY A 113 -10.38 10.76 2.55
N ILE A 114 -10.03 11.50 1.50
CA ILE A 114 -10.71 11.46 0.20
C ILE A 114 -10.17 10.29 -0.61
N SER A 115 -11.09 9.49 -1.15
CA SER A 115 -10.77 8.39 -2.07
C SER A 115 -11.49 8.58 -3.41
N GLY A 116 -11.13 7.78 -4.39
CA GLY A 116 -11.77 7.77 -5.70
C GLY A 116 -10.93 8.41 -6.81
N PRO A 117 -11.54 8.85 -7.93
CA PRO A 117 -10.82 9.25 -9.15
C PRO A 117 -9.81 10.40 -8.97
N VAL A 118 -10.00 11.25 -7.96
CA VAL A 118 -9.06 12.34 -7.65
C VAL A 118 -7.64 11.83 -7.33
N LEU A 119 -7.51 10.59 -6.88
CA LEU A 119 -6.21 9.98 -6.57
C LEU A 119 -5.40 9.62 -7.83
N ARG A 120 -6.04 9.49 -9.00
CA ARG A 120 -5.39 8.93 -10.20
C ARG A 120 -4.17 9.73 -10.63
N ALA A 121 -4.29 11.05 -10.72
CA ALA A 121 -3.16 11.90 -11.12
C ALA A 121 -1.95 11.74 -10.18
N TYR A 122 -2.18 11.77 -8.88
CA TYR A 122 -1.12 11.57 -7.88
C TYR A 122 -0.47 10.19 -7.98
N THR A 123 -1.29 9.15 -8.17
CA THR A 123 -0.78 7.77 -8.28
C THR A 123 0.06 7.61 -9.55
N ILE A 124 -0.36 8.18 -10.68
CA ILE A 124 0.40 8.15 -11.95
C ILE A 124 1.74 8.86 -11.77
N GLU A 125 1.74 10.06 -11.22
CA GLU A 125 2.97 10.82 -10.96
C GLU A 125 3.98 10.02 -10.13
N LEU A 126 3.52 9.38 -9.05
CA LEU A 126 4.39 8.53 -8.21
C LEU A 126 4.91 7.30 -8.95
N ILE A 127 4.10 6.68 -9.82
CA ILE A 127 4.55 5.55 -10.65
C ILE A 127 5.65 6.01 -11.62
N GLU A 128 5.42 7.11 -12.34
CA GLU A 128 6.36 7.66 -13.31
C GLU A 128 7.71 8.01 -12.65
N MET A 129 7.67 8.68 -11.49
CA MET A 129 8.87 8.98 -10.69
C MET A 129 9.63 7.70 -10.31
N CYS A 130 8.93 6.64 -9.88
CA CYS A 130 9.58 5.37 -9.55
C CYS A 130 10.20 4.71 -10.78
N ARG A 131 9.53 4.72 -11.91
CA ARG A 131 10.04 4.13 -13.16
C ARG A 131 11.23 4.89 -13.71
N GLU A 132 11.22 6.22 -13.63
CA GLU A 132 12.36 7.04 -14.02
C GLU A 132 13.60 6.73 -13.18
N ARG A 133 13.46 6.53 -11.87
CA ARG A 133 14.58 6.38 -10.95
C ARG A 133 15.09 4.95 -10.79
N TRP A 134 14.18 3.98 -10.67
CA TRP A 134 14.54 2.58 -10.33
C TRP A 134 14.10 1.57 -11.38
N GLY A 135 13.44 2.00 -12.46
CA GLY A 135 13.00 1.08 -13.52
C GLY A 135 12.17 -0.07 -12.97
N ASP A 136 12.56 -1.29 -13.32
CA ASP A 136 11.88 -2.53 -12.92
C ASP A 136 12.41 -3.13 -11.60
N ASP A 137 13.38 -2.48 -10.94
CA ASP A 137 13.90 -2.92 -9.63
C ASP A 137 12.85 -2.76 -8.51
N VAL A 138 11.80 -1.99 -8.75
CA VAL A 138 10.68 -1.76 -7.84
C VAL A 138 9.39 -2.29 -8.45
N GLU A 139 8.69 -3.15 -7.71
CA GLU A 139 7.37 -3.65 -8.04
C GLU A 139 6.29 -2.71 -7.52
N ILE A 140 5.39 -2.27 -8.40
CA ILE A 140 4.40 -1.23 -8.10
C ILE A 140 2.98 -1.77 -8.17
N ILE A 141 2.25 -1.62 -7.07
CA ILE A 141 0.82 -1.86 -6.96
C ILE A 141 0.12 -0.50 -7.04
N ALA A 142 -0.69 -0.27 -8.07
CA ALA A 142 -1.41 0.98 -8.26
C ALA A 142 -2.87 0.89 -7.86
N GLY A 143 -3.33 1.84 -7.07
CA GLY A 143 -4.70 1.92 -6.61
C GLY A 143 -5.23 3.37 -6.54
N GLY A 144 -6.45 3.48 -6.05
CA GLY A 144 -7.14 4.77 -5.99
C GLY A 144 -7.95 5.08 -7.26
N GLY A 145 -9.27 5.13 -7.13
CA GLY A 145 -10.16 5.51 -8.22
C GLY A 145 -10.33 4.51 -9.36
N VAL A 146 -9.90 3.26 -9.19
CA VAL A 146 -10.11 2.19 -10.17
C VAL A 146 -11.59 1.82 -10.22
N ARG A 147 -12.28 2.21 -11.30
CA ARG A 147 -13.72 1.99 -11.50
C ARG A 147 -14.06 1.30 -12.82
N ASP A 148 -13.16 1.33 -13.78
CA ASP A 148 -13.31 0.85 -15.14
C ASP A 148 -11.97 0.42 -15.73
N LEU A 149 -12.02 -0.19 -16.90
CA LEU A 149 -10.83 -0.64 -17.63
C LEU A 149 -9.91 0.54 -18.02
N GLY A 150 -10.46 1.72 -18.29
CA GLY A 150 -9.66 2.91 -18.60
C GLY A 150 -8.68 3.25 -17.49
N ALA A 151 -9.15 3.26 -16.22
CA ALA A 151 -8.30 3.49 -15.07
C ALA A 151 -7.23 2.39 -14.89
N VAL A 152 -7.57 1.13 -15.18
CA VAL A 152 -6.59 0.02 -15.18
C VAL A 152 -5.50 0.25 -16.21
N MET A 153 -5.90 0.55 -17.44
CA MET A 153 -4.96 0.76 -18.56
C MET A 153 -4.07 1.99 -18.36
N GLU A 154 -4.57 3.05 -17.74
CA GLU A 154 -3.76 4.23 -17.40
C GLU A 154 -2.64 3.85 -16.40
N TYR A 155 -2.95 3.11 -15.35
CA TYR A 155 -1.94 2.70 -14.38
C TYR A 155 -0.91 1.72 -14.96
N LEU A 156 -1.38 0.74 -15.74
CA LEU A 156 -0.47 -0.18 -16.42
C LEU A 156 0.40 0.56 -17.45
N GLY A 157 -0.19 1.51 -18.20
CA GLY A 157 0.53 2.36 -19.15
C GLY A 157 1.56 3.28 -18.50
N ALA A 158 1.32 3.74 -17.26
CA ALA A 158 2.29 4.48 -16.47
C ALA A 158 3.42 3.59 -15.92
N GLY A 159 3.24 2.27 -15.93
CA GLY A 159 4.24 1.30 -15.50
C GLY A 159 3.92 0.53 -14.22
N ALA A 160 2.67 0.52 -13.74
CA ALA A 160 2.29 -0.34 -12.62
C ALA A 160 2.38 -1.83 -13.00
N ASN A 161 2.79 -2.68 -12.05
CA ASN A 161 2.81 -4.14 -12.20
C ASN A 161 1.46 -4.75 -11.81
N HIS A 162 0.83 -4.18 -10.77
CA HIS A 162 -0.40 -4.69 -10.18
C HIS A 162 -1.42 -3.58 -9.96
N ILE A 163 -2.71 -3.96 -9.91
CA ILE A 163 -3.83 -3.03 -9.69
C ILE A 163 -4.54 -3.38 -8.38
N SER A 164 -4.64 -2.39 -7.50
CA SER A 164 -5.41 -2.48 -6.26
C SER A 164 -6.82 -1.92 -6.46
N ILE A 165 -7.82 -2.72 -6.13
CA ILE A 165 -9.24 -2.38 -6.24
C ILE A 165 -9.82 -2.20 -4.84
N GLY A 166 -10.25 -0.98 -4.53
CA GLY A 166 -10.79 -0.63 -3.21
C GLY A 166 -12.29 -0.34 -3.25
N SER A 167 -12.68 0.93 -3.42
CA SER A 167 -14.07 1.40 -3.24
C SER A 167 -15.11 0.75 -4.15
N VAL A 168 -14.71 0.24 -5.33
CA VAL A 168 -15.63 -0.49 -6.22
C VAL A 168 -16.11 -1.81 -5.61
N CYS A 169 -15.35 -2.39 -4.68
CA CYS A 169 -15.71 -3.63 -3.98
C CYS A 169 -16.99 -3.50 -3.14
N PHE A 170 -17.36 -2.28 -2.73
CA PHE A 170 -18.63 -2.01 -2.03
C PHE A 170 -19.86 -2.08 -2.96
N ASN A 171 -19.65 -2.23 -4.27
CA ASN A 171 -20.72 -2.42 -5.23
C ASN A 171 -20.48 -3.71 -6.05
N PRO A 172 -21.10 -4.85 -5.66
CA PRO A 172 -20.84 -6.14 -6.31
C PRO A 172 -21.11 -6.17 -7.82
N PHE A 173 -22.11 -5.40 -8.28
CA PHE A 173 -22.43 -5.33 -9.71
C PHE A 173 -21.35 -4.62 -10.50
N LYS A 174 -20.81 -3.50 -9.98
CA LYS A 174 -19.71 -2.77 -10.60
C LYS A 174 -18.43 -3.57 -10.58
N LEU A 175 -18.14 -4.22 -9.45
CA LEU A 175 -16.97 -5.10 -9.31
C LEU A 175 -17.03 -6.23 -10.34
N ARG A 176 -18.16 -6.95 -10.43
CA ARG A 176 -18.32 -8.05 -11.39
C ARG A 176 -18.19 -7.58 -12.84
N LYS A 177 -18.73 -6.39 -13.17
CA LYS A 177 -18.55 -5.80 -14.49
C LYS A 177 -17.09 -5.50 -14.78
N LEU A 178 -16.37 -4.88 -13.85
CA LEU A 178 -14.95 -4.56 -13.97
C LEU A 178 -14.12 -5.83 -14.19
N LEU A 179 -14.28 -6.84 -13.33
CA LEU A 179 -13.53 -8.09 -13.44
C LEU A 179 -13.75 -8.78 -14.78
N LYS A 180 -14.99 -8.89 -15.26
CA LYS A 180 -15.29 -9.46 -16.58
C LYS A 180 -14.63 -8.70 -17.74
N THR A 181 -14.35 -7.42 -17.57
CA THR A 181 -13.73 -6.60 -18.62
C THR A 181 -12.20 -6.72 -18.58
N ILE A 182 -11.62 -7.10 -17.44
CA ILE A 182 -10.18 -7.31 -17.27
C ILE A 182 -9.76 -8.73 -17.69
N GLU A 183 -10.66 -9.71 -17.56
CA GLU A 183 -10.42 -11.13 -17.93
C GLU A 183 -10.39 -11.39 -19.45
N ILE A 184 -10.53 -10.36 -20.28
CA ILE A 184 -10.43 -10.44 -21.74
C ILE A 184 -8.99 -10.09 -22.15
#